data_894234fed55917e11f296abe5905fd18
#
_entry.id   894234fed55917e11f296abe5905fd18
#
_cell.length_a   1.000
_cell.length_b   1.000
_cell.length_c   1.000
_cell.angle_alpha   90.00
_cell.angle_beta   90.00
_cell.angle_gamma   90.00
#
_symmetry.space_group_name_H-M   'P 1'
#
loop_
_entity.id
_entity.type
_entity.pdbx_description
1 polymer ?
#
loop_
_entity_poly.entity_id
_entity_poly.type
_entity_poly.pdbx_seq_one_letter_code
_entity_poly.pdbx_strand_id
1 'polypeptide(L)'
;MTSVNPQEVARLSLIAARARRDIVETLGSVGSGHPGPSLSIVEILVSLYFSELRIDPARPRWPERDRFILSKGHGALACYAVLAQRGFFPREELATFESLGSRLQGHPDCQLTPGVELSTGSLGQGLSVAVGVAVGARLLGKDLRAYCLLGDGETEEGNVWEAAMSAAKFRLDNLVAIVDWNGLQGGVTLEVMPSLEPYGAKWEAFGWHVLDIPGHDLAALLEAFARARAVKGKPTVIVARTVKGRGVSFMEHQADWHGKKLEGAELVQALGEVKARLDALEAVRP
;
A
#
# COMPACT_ATOMS: atom_id res chain seq x y z
N MET A 1 3.14 -19.32 -18.16
CA MET A 1 3.16 -17.98 -17.55
C MET A 1 2.59 -17.02 -18.57
N THR A 2 1.42 -16.45 -18.33
CA THR A 2 0.87 -15.38 -19.19
C THR A 2 1.77 -14.15 -19.02
N SER A 3 2.41 -13.70 -20.10
CA SER A 3 3.23 -12.48 -20.06
C SER A 3 2.36 -11.30 -19.67
N VAL A 4 2.82 -10.52 -18.69
CA VAL A 4 2.15 -9.28 -18.29
C VAL A 4 2.09 -8.34 -19.51
N ASN A 5 0.92 -7.75 -19.77
CA ASN A 5 0.73 -6.86 -20.93
C ASN A 5 1.55 -5.56 -20.74
N PRO A 6 2.51 -5.24 -21.64
CA PRO A 6 3.30 -4.01 -21.54
C PRO A 6 2.47 -2.72 -21.57
N GLN A 7 1.33 -2.71 -22.27
CA GLN A 7 0.42 -1.56 -22.30
C GLN A 7 -0.22 -1.32 -20.94
N GLU A 8 -0.55 -2.38 -20.21
CA GLU A 8 -1.07 -2.29 -18.84
C GLU A 8 -0.02 -1.73 -17.89
N VAL A 9 1.23 -2.19 -17.98
CA VAL A 9 2.34 -1.65 -17.21
C VAL A 9 2.54 -0.15 -17.49
N ALA A 10 2.51 0.27 -18.75
CA ALA A 10 2.63 1.67 -19.13
C ALA A 10 1.47 2.51 -18.57
N ARG A 11 0.23 2.01 -18.64
CA ARG A 11 -0.95 2.65 -18.05
C ARG A 11 -0.81 2.83 -16.54
N LEU A 12 -0.42 1.79 -15.83
CA LEU A 12 -0.24 1.84 -14.38
C LEU A 12 0.94 2.75 -13.98
N SER A 13 2.01 2.77 -14.77
CA SER A 13 3.16 3.68 -14.54
C SER A 13 2.74 5.15 -14.58
N LEU A 14 1.88 5.52 -15.52
CA LEU A 14 1.34 6.88 -15.61
C LEU A 14 0.46 7.22 -14.40
N ILE A 15 -0.40 6.30 -13.96
CA ILE A 15 -1.24 6.47 -12.76
C ILE A 15 -0.35 6.62 -11.52
N ALA A 16 0.71 5.81 -11.38
CA ALA A 16 1.64 5.89 -10.27
C ALA A 16 2.38 7.23 -10.24
N ALA A 17 2.81 7.75 -11.40
CA ALA A 17 3.45 9.07 -11.48
C ALA A 17 2.49 10.20 -11.07
N ARG A 18 1.23 10.13 -11.49
CA ARG A 18 0.19 11.09 -11.07
C ARG A 18 -0.09 11.02 -9.58
N ALA A 19 -0.20 9.82 -9.01
CA ALA A 19 -0.39 9.65 -7.56
C ALA A 19 0.78 10.23 -6.77
N ARG A 20 2.02 10.00 -7.25
CA ARG A 20 3.22 10.55 -6.63
C ARG A 20 3.26 12.08 -6.65
N ARG A 21 2.87 12.69 -7.78
CA ARG A 21 2.69 14.14 -7.87
C ARG A 21 1.64 14.63 -6.87
N ASP A 22 0.47 13.99 -6.83
CA ASP A 22 -0.64 14.37 -5.94
C ASP A 22 -0.22 14.30 -4.46
N ILE A 23 0.58 13.30 -4.08
CA ILE A 23 1.17 13.18 -2.73
C ILE A 23 2.08 14.38 -2.43
N VAL A 24 3.02 14.70 -3.32
CA VAL A 24 4.00 15.78 -3.09
C VAL A 24 3.32 17.16 -3.08
N GLU A 25 2.36 17.40 -3.99
CA GLU A 25 1.54 18.63 -4.00
C GLU A 25 0.78 18.80 -2.67
N THR A 26 0.14 17.72 -2.20
CA THR A 26 -0.63 17.76 -0.93
C THR A 26 0.27 18.00 0.27
N LEU A 27 1.40 17.30 0.40
CA LEU A 27 2.38 17.50 1.47
C LEU A 27 2.89 18.94 1.51
N GLY A 28 3.17 19.53 0.34
CA GLY A 28 3.61 20.91 0.24
C GLY A 28 2.54 21.95 0.63
N SER A 29 1.27 21.67 0.34
CA SER A 29 0.17 22.59 0.66
C SER A 29 -0.25 22.54 2.12
N VAL A 30 -0.20 21.35 2.74
CA VAL A 30 -0.65 21.13 4.13
C VAL A 30 0.49 21.28 5.14
N GLY A 31 1.71 20.92 4.75
CA GLY A 31 2.90 21.03 5.58
C GLY A 31 3.00 19.98 6.70
N SER A 32 2.22 18.88 6.62
CA SER A 32 2.25 17.74 7.54
C SER A 32 2.04 16.44 6.78
N GLY A 33 2.23 15.30 7.44
CA GLY A 33 2.03 13.97 6.89
C GLY A 33 3.29 13.11 6.88
N HIS A 34 3.20 11.94 6.23
CA HIS A 34 4.26 10.93 6.20
C HIS A 34 4.77 10.72 4.76
N PRO A 35 5.72 11.55 4.27
CA PRO A 35 6.18 11.50 2.88
C PRO A 35 6.82 10.16 2.51
N GLY A 36 7.81 9.70 3.27
CA GLY A 36 8.54 8.46 2.99
C GLY A 36 7.62 7.23 2.91
N PRO A 37 6.82 6.94 3.94
CA PRO A 37 5.87 5.84 3.95
C PRO A 37 4.79 5.90 2.87
N SER A 38 4.38 7.10 2.43
CA SER A 38 3.41 7.27 1.35
C SER A 38 4.06 6.98 -0.02
N LEU A 39 5.26 7.50 -0.26
CA LEU A 39 5.95 7.34 -1.54
C LEU A 39 6.44 5.91 -1.80
N SER A 40 6.71 5.11 -0.75
CA SER A 40 7.17 3.72 -0.89
C SER A 40 6.12 2.77 -1.48
N ILE A 41 4.83 3.05 -1.27
CA ILE A 41 3.74 2.10 -1.56
C ILE A 41 2.91 2.42 -2.81
N VAL A 42 3.30 3.43 -3.57
CA VAL A 42 2.49 3.94 -4.71
C VAL A 42 2.22 2.85 -5.74
N GLU A 43 3.24 2.12 -6.20
CA GLU A 43 3.08 1.04 -7.20
C GLU A 43 2.23 -0.10 -6.66
N ILE A 44 2.36 -0.46 -5.39
CA ILE A 44 1.56 -1.49 -4.73
C ILE A 44 0.08 -1.09 -4.75
N LEU A 45 -0.25 0.12 -4.30
CA LEU A 45 -1.62 0.62 -4.27
C LEU A 45 -2.23 0.76 -5.67
N VAL A 46 -1.45 1.27 -6.62
CA VAL A 46 -1.91 1.41 -8.02
C VAL A 46 -2.21 0.04 -8.62
N SER A 47 -1.34 -0.95 -8.43
CA SER A 47 -1.57 -2.33 -8.91
C SER A 47 -2.82 -2.94 -8.28
N LEU A 48 -3.05 -2.71 -6.97
CA LEU A 48 -4.25 -3.18 -6.28
C LEU A 48 -5.52 -2.53 -6.83
N TYR A 49 -5.61 -1.21 -6.79
CA TYR A 49 -6.87 -0.50 -7.09
C TYR A 49 -7.21 -0.41 -8.57
N PHE A 50 -6.24 -0.54 -9.47
CA PHE A 50 -6.46 -0.40 -10.91
C PHE A 50 -6.38 -1.71 -11.70
N SER A 51 -5.92 -2.81 -11.07
CA SER A 51 -5.81 -4.10 -11.76
C SER A 51 -6.30 -5.30 -10.94
N GLU A 52 -6.01 -5.36 -9.64
CA GLU A 52 -6.23 -6.57 -8.84
C GLU A 52 -7.60 -6.62 -8.17
N LEU A 53 -8.00 -5.53 -7.48
CA LEU A 53 -9.20 -5.52 -6.64
C LEU A 53 -10.49 -5.45 -7.46
N ARG A 54 -11.43 -6.31 -7.15
CA ARG A 54 -12.81 -6.25 -7.62
C ARG A 54 -13.59 -5.24 -6.78
N ILE A 55 -13.62 -4.00 -7.22
CA ILE A 55 -14.21 -2.85 -6.55
C ILE A 55 -15.00 -1.97 -7.53
N ASP A 56 -15.95 -1.19 -7.00
CA ASP A 56 -16.73 -0.21 -7.76
C ASP A 56 -16.78 1.11 -6.97
N PRO A 57 -16.13 2.18 -7.44
CA PRO A 57 -16.14 3.48 -6.77
C PRO A 57 -17.54 4.08 -6.60
N ALA A 58 -18.47 3.81 -7.53
CA ALA A 58 -19.85 4.26 -7.42
C ALA A 58 -20.65 3.52 -6.34
N ARG A 59 -20.15 2.37 -5.89
CA ARG A 59 -20.75 1.54 -4.85
C ARG A 59 -19.70 1.14 -3.80
N PRO A 60 -19.11 2.09 -3.07
CA PRO A 60 -17.96 1.84 -2.19
C PRO A 60 -18.25 0.85 -1.05
N ARG A 61 -19.53 0.59 -0.76
CA ARG A 61 -19.97 -0.40 0.25
C ARG A 61 -20.57 -1.67 -0.37
N TRP A 62 -20.32 -1.91 -1.67
CA TRP A 62 -20.79 -3.14 -2.33
C TRP A 62 -20.36 -4.40 -1.56
N PRO A 63 -21.29 -5.27 -1.12
CA PRO A 63 -20.98 -6.39 -0.21
C PRO A 63 -20.02 -7.42 -0.78
N GLU A 64 -20.04 -7.62 -2.13
CA GLU A 64 -19.25 -8.65 -2.80
C GLU A 64 -17.86 -8.15 -3.28
N ARG A 65 -17.51 -6.88 -2.96
CA ARG A 65 -16.21 -6.33 -3.32
C ARG A 65 -15.08 -7.02 -2.56
N ASP A 66 -13.88 -7.05 -3.11
CA ASP A 66 -12.68 -7.37 -2.35
C ASP A 66 -12.42 -6.32 -1.25
N ARG A 67 -11.64 -6.69 -0.25
CA ARG A 67 -11.32 -5.83 0.90
C ARG A 67 -9.84 -5.54 0.93
N PHE A 68 -9.50 -4.26 0.97
CA PHE A 68 -8.12 -3.82 1.17
C PHE A 68 -7.99 -3.08 2.49
N ILE A 69 -7.03 -3.50 3.33
CA ILE A 69 -6.71 -2.89 4.61
C ILE A 69 -5.30 -2.32 4.54
N LEU A 70 -5.18 -1.01 4.68
CA LEU A 70 -3.90 -0.33 4.87
C LEU A 70 -3.52 -0.41 6.35
N SER A 71 -2.80 -1.47 6.76
CA SER A 71 -2.42 -1.69 8.17
C SER A 71 -1.45 -0.63 8.65
N LYS A 72 -0.41 -0.29 7.83
CA LYS A 72 0.46 0.87 8.07
C LYS A 72 -0.27 2.18 7.80
N GLY A 73 -1.18 2.56 8.70
CA GLY A 73 -2.10 3.68 8.53
C GLY A 73 -1.45 5.03 8.21
N HIS A 74 -0.19 5.22 8.60
CA HIS A 74 0.61 6.39 8.25
C HIS A 74 0.94 6.52 6.74
N GLY A 75 0.62 5.51 5.92
CA GLY A 75 0.61 5.60 4.45
C GLY A 75 -0.69 6.18 3.86
N ALA A 76 -1.55 6.76 4.68
CA ALA A 76 -2.90 7.23 4.32
C ALA A 76 -2.93 8.13 3.08
N LEU A 77 -2.01 9.10 2.98
CA LEU A 77 -2.01 10.04 1.86
C LEU A 77 -1.82 9.35 0.50
N ALA A 78 -0.97 8.31 0.43
CA ALA A 78 -0.87 7.52 -0.80
C ALA A 78 -2.18 6.79 -1.14
N CYS A 79 -2.84 6.23 -0.13
CA CYS A 79 -4.15 5.60 -0.31
C CYS A 79 -5.18 6.62 -0.82
N TYR A 80 -5.24 7.80 -0.24
CA TYR A 80 -6.15 8.86 -0.67
C TYR A 80 -5.88 9.34 -2.10
N ALA A 81 -4.61 9.54 -2.48
CA ALA A 81 -4.24 9.90 -3.85
C ALA A 81 -4.71 8.85 -4.86
N VAL A 82 -4.55 7.56 -4.53
CA VAL A 82 -5.00 6.45 -5.38
C VAL A 82 -6.53 6.34 -5.40
N LEU A 83 -7.21 6.49 -4.27
CA LEU A 83 -8.68 6.47 -4.17
C LEU A 83 -9.30 7.62 -4.98
N ALA A 84 -8.74 8.83 -4.88
CA ALA A 84 -9.19 9.98 -5.67
C ALA A 84 -9.05 9.72 -7.17
N GLN A 85 -7.89 9.22 -7.63
CA GLN A 85 -7.69 8.87 -9.04
C GLN A 85 -8.58 7.72 -9.50
N ARG A 86 -8.95 6.81 -8.59
CA ARG A 86 -9.88 5.71 -8.88
C ARG A 86 -11.33 6.19 -8.94
N GLY A 87 -11.64 7.40 -8.45
CA GLY A 87 -12.95 8.02 -8.52
C GLY A 87 -13.84 7.80 -7.29
N PHE A 88 -13.27 7.48 -6.14
CA PHE A 88 -14.03 7.37 -4.88
C PHE A 88 -14.47 8.74 -4.34
N PHE A 89 -13.70 9.79 -4.64
CA PHE A 89 -14.01 11.18 -4.30
C PHE A 89 -13.21 12.14 -5.23
N PRO A 90 -13.61 13.42 -5.34
CA PRO A 90 -12.91 14.40 -6.17
C PRO A 90 -11.45 14.61 -5.75
N ARG A 91 -10.54 14.71 -6.75
CA ARG A 91 -9.09 14.91 -6.50
C ARG A 91 -8.80 16.18 -5.71
N GLU A 92 -9.61 17.22 -5.90
CA GLU A 92 -9.48 18.52 -5.26
C GLU A 92 -9.57 18.44 -3.74
N GLU A 93 -10.23 17.41 -3.21
CA GLU A 93 -10.33 17.17 -1.77
C GLU A 93 -8.98 16.83 -1.11
N LEU A 94 -7.99 16.38 -1.88
CA LEU A 94 -6.64 16.14 -1.34
C LEU A 94 -6.05 17.40 -0.67
N ALA A 95 -6.40 18.58 -1.15
CA ALA A 95 -5.97 19.85 -0.55
C ALA A 95 -6.50 20.06 0.89
N THR A 96 -7.48 19.27 1.32
CA THR A 96 -8.04 19.33 2.69
C THR A 96 -7.42 18.32 3.65
N PHE A 97 -6.40 17.57 3.21
CA PHE A 97 -5.73 16.55 4.03
C PHE A 97 -5.31 17.13 5.40
N GLU A 98 -5.59 16.40 6.48
CA GLU A 98 -5.35 16.81 7.88
C GLU A 98 -5.99 18.14 8.32
N SER A 99 -6.85 18.74 7.52
CA SER A 99 -7.58 19.95 7.93
C SER A 99 -8.75 19.60 8.85
N LEU A 100 -9.10 20.52 9.73
CA LEU A 100 -10.25 20.35 10.63
C LEU A 100 -11.54 20.16 9.82
N GLY A 101 -12.27 19.09 10.11
CA GLY A 101 -13.51 18.71 9.41
C GLY A 101 -13.31 17.99 8.08
N SER A 102 -12.09 17.81 7.61
CA SER A 102 -11.80 16.98 6.45
C SER A 102 -12.06 15.51 6.75
N ARG A 103 -12.51 14.75 5.74
CA ARG A 103 -12.58 13.31 5.82
C ARG A 103 -11.24 12.61 5.56
N LEU A 104 -10.23 13.35 5.08
CA LEU A 104 -8.90 12.87 4.77
C LEU A 104 -7.97 13.13 5.97
N GLN A 105 -8.09 12.28 6.98
CA GLN A 105 -7.30 12.38 8.20
C GLN A 105 -5.88 11.82 8.01
N GLY A 106 -4.92 12.18 8.86
CA GLY A 106 -3.54 11.68 8.82
C GLY A 106 -3.40 10.16 8.92
N HIS A 107 -4.41 9.50 9.48
CA HIS A 107 -4.63 8.04 9.43
C HIS A 107 -6.03 7.76 8.86
N PRO A 108 -6.23 6.62 8.15
CA PRO A 108 -7.51 6.35 7.49
C PRO A 108 -8.67 6.20 8.49
N ASP A 109 -9.81 6.80 8.16
CA ASP A 109 -11.07 6.60 8.86
C ASP A 109 -12.11 5.99 7.90
N CYS A 110 -12.56 4.77 8.20
CA CYS A 110 -13.52 4.04 7.37
C CYS A 110 -14.95 4.56 7.44
N GLN A 111 -15.27 5.40 8.42
CA GLN A 111 -16.59 6.02 8.53
C GLN A 111 -16.67 7.30 7.67
N LEU A 112 -15.56 7.98 7.50
CA LEU A 112 -15.49 9.27 6.81
C LEU A 112 -15.10 9.11 5.32
N THR A 113 -14.14 8.23 5.02
CA THR A 113 -13.52 8.16 3.68
C THR A 113 -14.04 6.99 2.85
N PRO A 114 -14.77 7.23 1.74
CA PRO A 114 -15.19 6.17 0.84
C PRO A 114 -13.99 5.39 0.28
N GLY A 115 -14.10 4.04 0.27
CA GLY A 115 -13.03 3.16 -0.20
C GLY A 115 -12.03 2.75 0.87
N VAL A 116 -12.10 3.32 2.07
CA VAL A 116 -11.35 2.86 3.26
C VAL A 116 -12.16 1.79 3.98
N GLU A 117 -11.56 0.63 4.22
CA GLU A 117 -12.24 -0.53 4.84
C GLU A 117 -12.13 -0.58 6.36
N LEU A 118 -11.05 -0.03 6.91
CA LEU A 118 -10.72 -0.05 8.32
C LEU A 118 -10.04 1.25 8.73
N SER A 119 -10.45 1.83 9.85
CA SER A 119 -9.69 2.88 10.52
C SER A 119 -8.43 2.26 11.13
N THR A 120 -7.25 2.73 10.72
CA THR A 120 -5.95 2.20 11.13
C THR A 120 -5.03 3.29 11.67
N GLY A 121 -3.91 2.89 12.26
CA GLY A 121 -2.95 3.78 12.93
C GLY A 121 -2.27 3.06 14.10
N SER A 122 -2.99 2.20 14.81
CA SER A 122 -2.40 1.24 15.75
C SER A 122 -1.79 0.10 14.94
N LEU A 123 -0.47 0.07 14.88
CA LEU A 123 0.27 -0.91 14.06
C LEU A 123 0.01 -2.35 14.52
N GLY A 124 0.11 -3.30 13.57
CA GLY A 124 -0.11 -4.72 13.79
C GLY A 124 -1.56 -5.18 13.81
N GLN A 125 -2.56 -4.26 13.88
CA GLN A 125 -3.98 -4.64 14.00
C GLN A 125 -4.61 -5.07 12.66
N GLY A 126 -4.15 -4.48 11.56
CA GLY A 126 -4.79 -4.65 10.25
C GLY A 126 -4.81 -6.10 9.76
N LEU A 127 -3.74 -6.87 10.00
CA LEU A 127 -3.69 -8.27 9.57
C LEU A 127 -4.70 -9.15 10.32
N SER A 128 -4.89 -8.93 11.62
CA SER A 128 -5.90 -9.65 12.41
C SER A 128 -7.31 -9.40 11.88
N VAL A 129 -7.62 -8.14 11.52
CA VAL A 129 -8.92 -7.79 10.92
C VAL A 129 -9.06 -8.43 9.54
N ALA A 130 -8.00 -8.43 8.71
CA ALA A 130 -8.00 -9.09 7.41
C ALA A 130 -8.25 -10.60 7.51
N VAL A 131 -7.70 -11.26 8.53
CA VAL A 131 -8.00 -12.67 8.85
C VAL A 131 -9.48 -12.83 9.15
N GLY A 132 -10.05 -11.96 10.01
CA GLY A 132 -11.48 -11.98 10.32
C GLY A 132 -12.37 -11.79 9.09
N VAL A 133 -12.00 -10.86 8.19
CA VAL A 133 -12.70 -10.64 6.91
C VAL A 133 -12.64 -11.89 6.02
N ALA A 134 -11.47 -12.51 5.88
CA ALA A 134 -11.29 -13.70 5.04
C ALA A 134 -12.05 -14.92 5.58
N VAL A 135 -12.09 -15.12 6.91
CA VAL A 135 -12.92 -16.15 7.58
C VAL A 135 -14.39 -15.86 7.37
N GLY A 136 -14.82 -14.62 7.61
CA GLY A 136 -16.22 -14.21 7.44
C GLY A 136 -16.73 -14.41 6.02
N ALA A 137 -15.89 -14.09 5.01
CA ALA A 137 -16.20 -14.33 3.61
C ALA A 137 -16.51 -15.81 3.34
N ARG A 138 -15.69 -16.73 3.84
CA ARG A 138 -15.90 -18.18 3.69
C ARG A 138 -17.17 -18.67 4.40
N LEU A 139 -17.39 -18.21 5.63
CA LEU A 139 -18.58 -18.58 6.39
C LEU A 139 -19.89 -18.13 5.70
N LEU A 140 -19.84 -16.99 5.02
CA LEU A 140 -20.96 -16.42 4.27
C LEU A 140 -21.04 -16.93 2.82
N GLY A 141 -20.16 -17.82 2.40
CA GLY A 141 -20.10 -18.32 1.01
C GLY A 141 -19.78 -17.24 -0.03
N LYS A 142 -19.08 -16.15 0.37
CA LYS A 142 -18.73 -15.05 -0.52
C LYS A 142 -17.39 -15.27 -1.21
N ASP A 143 -17.38 -15.10 -2.53
CA ASP A 143 -16.16 -15.12 -3.33
C ASP A 143 -15.51 -13.74 -3.32
N LEU A 144 -14.91 -13.37 -2.19
CA LEU A 144 -14.11 -12.14 -2.05
C LEU A 144 -12.75 -12.46 -1.43
N ARG A 145 -11.79 -11.60 -1.73
CA ARG A 145 -10.44 -11.66 -1.20
C ARG A 145 -10.17 -10.51 -0.24
N ALA A 146 -9.34 -10.77 0.76
CA ALA A 146 -8.82 -9.77 1.67
C ALA A 146 -7.34 -9.52 1.36
N TYR A 147 -6.95 -8.26 1.27
CA TYR A 147 -5.59 -7.78 1.08
C TYR A 147 -5.22 -6.89 2.26
N CYS A 148 -4.02 -7.07 2.80
CA CYS A 148 -3.52 -6.27 3.93
C CYS A 148 -2.12 -5.77 3.63
N LEU A 149 -1.92 -4.45 3.62
CA LEU A 149 -0.60 -3.84 3.42
C LEU A 149 0.00 -3.43 4.76
N LEU A 150 1.12 -4.06 5.08
CA LEU A 150 1.91 -3.88 6.30
C LEU A 150 3.20 -3.10 6.00
N GLY A 151 3.77 -2.44 7.01
CA GLY A 151 5.16 -2.02 6.98
C GLY A 151 6.08 -3.13 7.51
N ASP A 152 7.35 -3.10 7.13
CA ASP A 152 8.36 -4.05 7.64
C ASP A 152 8.53 -3.92 9.16
N GLY A 153 8.77 -2.72 9.68
CA GLY A 153 8.84 -2.47 11.12
C GLY A 153 7.53 -2.78 11.87
N GLU A 154 6.38 -2.62 11.20
CA GLU A 154 5.09 -3.01 11.77
C GLU A 154 5.03 -4.51 12.08
N THR A 155 5.75 -5.34 11.35
CA THR A 155 5.75 -6.78 11.56
C THR A 155 6.53 -7.23 12.81
N GLU A 156 7.10 -6.31 13.57
CA GLU A 156 7.64 -6.58 14.91
C GLU A 156 6.54 -6.67 15.98
N GLU A 157 5.35 -6.16 15.69
CA GLU A 157 4.20 -6.32 16.56
C GLU A 157 3.80 -7.80 16.68
N GLY A 158 3.71 -8.31 17.92
CA GLY A 158 3.35 -9.70 18.20
C GLY A 158 2.03 -10.13 17.58
N ASN A 159 1.07 -9.21 17.51
CA ASN A 159 -0.25 -9.42 16.91
C ASN A 159 -0.20 -9.81 15.43
N VAL A 160 0.82 -9.36 14.68
CA VAL A 160 1.04 -9.77 13.28
C VAL A 160 1.30 -11.29 13.20
N TRP A 161 2.13 -11.82 14.10
CA TRP A 161 2.48 -13.25 14.12
C TRP A 161 1.34 -14.11 14.66
N GLU A 162 0.56 -13.62 15.61
CA GLU A 162 -0.67 -14.27 16.06
C GLU A 162 -1.69 -14.38 14.93
N ALA A 163 -1.85 -13.31 14.14
CA ALA A 163 -2.68 -13.32 12.94
C ALA A 163 -2.14 -14.26 11.88
N ALA A 164 -0.81 -14.32 11.69
CA ALA A 164 -0.17 -15.21 10.74
C ALA A 164 -0.42 -16.68 11.08
N MET A 165 -0.30 -17.08 12.35
CA MET A 165 -0.65 -18.43 12.82
C MET A 165 -2.12 -18.75 12.56
N SER A 166 -3.01 -17.82 12.84
CA SER A 166 -4.45 -17.99 12.66
C SER A 166 -4.81 -18.15 11.18
N ALA A 167 -4.24 -17.35 10.29
CA ALA A 167 -4.45 -17.44 8.86
C ALA A 167 -4.03 -18.79 8.28
N ALA A 168 -2.89 -19.31 8.70
CA ALA A 168 -2.38 -20.62 8.29
C ALA A 168 -3.26 -21.76 8.84
N LYS A 169 -3.66 -21.69 10.12
CA LYS A 169 -4.57 -22.67 10.75
C LYS A 169 -5.87 -22.79 9.97
N PHE A 170 -6.46 -21.66 9.58
CA PHE A 170 -7.70 -21.62 8.80
C PHE A 170 -7.49 -21.81 7.30
N ARG A 171 -6.25 -21.99 6.84
CA ARG A 171 -5.90 -22.19 5.42
C ARG A 171 -6.52 -21.12 4.50
N LEU A 172 -6.35 -19.84 4.86
CA LEU A 172 -7.01 -18.72 4.19
C LEU A 172 -6.34 -18.38 2.85
N ASP A 173 -6.65 -19.13 1.80
CA ASP A 173 -6.16 -18.88 0.44
C ASP A 173 -6.84 -17.68 -0.26
N ASN A 174 -7.81 -17.08 0.41
CA ASN A 174 -8.43 -15.81 0.04
C ASN A 174 -7.82 -14.59 0.79
N LEU A 175 -6.70 -14.78 1.52
CA LEU A 175 -5.97 -13.72 2.21
C LEU A 175 -4.59 -13.52 1.57
N VAL A 176 -4.27 -12.27 1.24
CA VAL A 176 -2.95 -11.83 0.78
C VAL A 176 -2.44 -10.73 1.69
N ALA A 177 -1.33 -10.96 2.37
CA ALA A 177 -0.56 -9.90 3.02
C ALA A 177 0.47 -9.35 2.04
N ILE A 178 0.69 -8.04 2.04
CA ILE A 178 1.77 -7.38 1.32
C ILE A 178 2.62 -6.65 2.36
N VAL A 179 3.92 -6.78 2.30
CA VAL A 179 4.83 -6.08 3.19
C VAL A 179 5.63 -5.07 2.38
N ASP A 180 5.48 -3.80 2.73
CA ASP A 180 6.33 -2.70 2.27
C ASP A 180 7.70 -2.84 2.95
N TRP A 181 8.58 -3.66 2.34
CA TRP A 181 9.92 -3.93 2.85
C TRP A 181 10.90 -2.88 2.35
N ASN A 182 11.02 -1.77 3.07
CA ASN A 182 11.90 -0.66 2.71
C ASN A 182 13.18 -0.55 3.57
N GLY A 183 13.31 -1.38 4.61
CA GLY A 183 14.50 -1.43 5.47
C GLY A 183 14.60 -0.29 6.49
N LEU A 184 13.52 0.48 6.70
CA LEU A 184 13.53 1.65 7.58
C LEU A 184 12.29 1.69 8.48
N GLN A 185 12.50 1.68 9.79
CA GLN A 185 11.46 1.77 10.80
C GLN A 185 11.49 3.12 11.51
N GLY A 186 10.38 3.88 11.44
CA GLY A 186 10.36 5.22 12.02
C GLY A 186 11.53 6.06 11.51
N GLY A 187 12.32 6.62 12.42
CA GLY A 187 13.55 7.36 12.14
C GLY A 187 14.83 6.52 12.21
N VAL A 188 14.75 5.18 12.22
CA VAL A 188 15.91 4.28 12.36
C VAL A 188 15.98 3.25 11.25
N THR A 189 17.17 2.72 10.99
CA THR A 189 17.37 1.62 10.03
C THR A 189 17.04 0.27 10.66
N LEU A 190 16.63 -0.72 9.86
CA LEU A 190 16.40 -2.09 10.34
C LEU A 190 17.69 -2.79 10.79
N GLU A 191 18.86 -2.24 10.50
CA GLU A 191 20.14 -2.74 11.03
C GLU A 191 20.18 -2.69 12.56
N VAL A 192 19.42 -1.76 13.16
CA VAL A 192 19.26 -1.67 14.63
C VAL A 192 18.38 -2.82 15.17
N MET A 193 17.64 -3.50 14.27
CA MET A 193 16.68 -4.55 14.61
C MET A 193 16.90 -5.82 13.79
N PRO A 194 18.05 -6.52 14.00
CA PRO A 194 18.45 -7.68 13.19
C PRO A 194 17.49 -8.88 13.32
N SER A 195 16.54 -8.83 14.23
CA SER A 195 15.56 -9.90 14.46
C SER A 195 14.59 -10.15 13.29
N LEU A 196 14.46 -9.23 12.33
CA LEU A 196 13.54 -9.41 11.21
C LEU A 196 14.05 -10.40 10.16
N GLU A 197 15.35 -10.51 9.93
CA GLU A 197 15.90 -11.54 9.02
C GLU A 197 16.11 -12.90 9.72
N PRO A 198 16.04 -14.03 9.02
CA PRO A 198 15.62 -14.19 7.60
C PRO A 198 14.10 -14.05 7.45
N TYR A 199 13.67 -12.99 6.79
CA TYR A 199 12.26 -12.54 6.82
C TYR A 199 11.29 -13.52 6.16
N GLY A 200 11.55 -13.89 4.92
CA GLY A 200 10.67 -14.81 4.18
C GLY A 200 10.55 -16.17 4.86
N ALA A 201 11.65 -16.70 5.40
CA ALA A 201 11.67 -17.99 6.09
C ALA A 201 10.79 -18.01 7.35
N LYS A 202 10.63 -16.86 8.04
CA LYS A 202 9.70 -16.77 9.18
C LYS A 202 8.25 -16.96 8.72
N TRP A 203 7.83 -16.31 7.66
CA TRP A 203 6.49 -16.48 7.10
C TRP A 203 6.25 -17.91 6.59
N GLU A 204 7.26 -18.52 5.96
CA GLU A 204 7.20 -19.94 5.54
C GLU A 204 7.02 -20.88 6.74
N ALA A 205 7.75 -20.64 7.83
CA ALA A 205 7.65 -21.40 9.08
C ALA A 205 6.25 -21.27 9.71
N PHE A 206 5.56 -20.14 9.52
CA PHE A 206 4.17 -19.96 9.91
C PHE A 206 3.16 -20.56 8.91
N GLY A 207 3.62 -21.23 7.83
CA GLY A 207 2.76 -21.94 6.87
C GLY A 207 2.23 -21.08 5.73
N TRP A 208 2.82 -19.92 5.47
CA TRP A 208 2.45 -19.03 4.37
C TRP A 208 3.18 -19.40 3.07
N HIS A 209 2.55 -19.06 1.95
CA HIS A 209 3.23 -18.99 0.66
C HIS A 209 3.92 -17.63 0.55
N VAL A 210 5.22 -17.63 0.27
CA VAL A 210 6.03 -16.40 0.23
C VAL A 210 6.41 -16.06 -1.20
N LEU A 211 6.24 -14.80 -1.56
CA LEU A 211 6.69 -14.19 -2.81
C LEU A 211 7.57 -12.99 -2.47
N ASP A 212 8.85 -13.02 -2.80
CA ASP A 212 9.78 -11.90 -2.61
C ASP A 212 10.04 -11.25 -3.97
N ILE A 213 9.71 -9.97 -4.11
CA ILE A 213 9.69 -9.27 -5.40
C ILE A 213 10.21 -7.84 -5.30
N PRO A 214 10.69 -7.23 -6.40
CA PRO A 214 10.93 -5.80 -6.46
C PRO A 214 9.59 -5.04 -6.40
N GLY A 215 9.37 -4.29 -5.30
CA GLY A 215 8.10 -3.65 -4.98
C GLY A 215 7.72 -2.44 -5.85
N HIS A 216 8.66 -1.92 -6.64
CA HIS A 216 8.40 -0.83 -7.60
C HIS A 216 8.27 -1.33 -9.05
N ASP A 217 8.40 -2.63 -9.27
CA ASP A 217 8.16 -3.24 -10.58
C ASP A 217 6.69 -3.64 -10.72
N LEU A 218 5.95 -2.89 -11.52
CA LEU A 218 4.53 -3.13 -11.77
C LEU A 218 4.27 -4.49 -12.42
N ALA A 219 5.18 -4.99 -13.28
CA ALA A 219 5.02 -6.31 -13.88
C ALA A 219 5.19 -7.41 -12.82
N ALA A 220 6.19 -7.29 -11.96
CA ALA A 220 6.41 -8.21 -10.85
C ALA A 220 5.23 -8.22 -9.85
N LEU A 221 4.65 -7.04 -9.55
CA LEU A 221 3.45 -6.93 -8.71
C LEU A 221 2.24 -7.65 -9.32
N LEU A 222 1.96 -7.40 -10.61
CA LEU A 222 0.85 -8.04 -11.31
C LEU A 222 1.01 -9.57 -11.37
N GLU A 223 2.24 -10.04 -11.64
CA GLU A 223 2.55 -11.48 -11.62
C GLU A 223 2.38 -12.07 -10.22
N ALA A 224 2.85 -11.37 -9.18
CA ALA A 224 2.72 -11.82 -7.79
C ALA A 224 1.26 -11.96 -7.37
N PHE A 225 0.39 -11.01 -7.73
CA PHE A 225 -1.04 -11.13 -7.46
C PHE A 225 -1.67 -12.30 -8.23
N ALA A 226 -1.32 -12.50 -9.49
CA ALA A 226 -1.79 -13.65 -10.26
C ALA A 226 -1.36 -15.00 -9.62
N ARG A 227 -0.11 -15.09 -9.15
CA ARG A 227 0.40 -16.26 -8.43
C ARG A 227 -0.34 -16.46 -7.10
N ALA A 228 -0.56 -15.39 -6.33
CA ALA A 228 -1.31 -15.45 -5.07
C ALA A 228 -2.74 -15.95 -5.26
N ARG A 229 -3.41 -15.58 -6.35
CA ARG A 229 -4.75 -16.12 -6.69
C ARG A 229 -4.75 -17.62 -6.98
N ALA A 230 -3.66 -18.12 -7.54
CA ALA A 230 -3.52 -19.54 -7.89
C ALA A 230 -3.22 -20.44 -6.68
N VAL A 231 -2.67 -19.89 -5.61
CA VAL A 231 -2.38 -20.63 -4.37
C VAL A 231 -3.67 -21.12 -3.73
N LYS A 232 -3.69 -22.38 -3.28
CA LYS A 232 -4.82 -22.98 -2.58
C LYS A 232 -4.40 -23.56 -1.24
N GLY A 233 -5.31 -23.46 -0.29
CA GLY A 233 -5.18 -24.06 1.03
C GLY A 233 -4.18 -23.39 1.98
N LYS A 234 -3.61 -22.24 1.63
CA LYS A 234 -2.75 -21.43 2.51
C LYS A 234 -2.74 -19.96 2.11
N PRO A 235 -2.54 -19.03 3.07
CA PRO A 235 -2.41 -17.61 2.79
C PRO A 235 -1.10 -17.30 2.04
N THR A 236 -1.08 -16.15 1.36
CA THR A 236 0.12 -15.66 0.65
C THR A 236 0.62 -14.37 1.28
N VAL A 237 1.93 -14.24 1.46
CA VAL A 237 2.60 -12.98 1.73
C VAL A 237 3.47 -12.57 0.55
N ILE A 238 3.34 -11.33 0.12
CA ILE A 238 4.18 -10.68 -0.88
C ILE A 238 5.13 -9.74 -0.14
N VAL A 239 6.42 -10.09 -0.09
CA VAL A 239 7.47 -9.22 0.42
C VAL A 239 7.89 -8.31 -0.73
N ALA A 240 7.39 -7.09 -0.74
CA ALA A 240 7.67 -6.11 -1.77
C ALA A 240 8.90 -5.28 -1.35
N ARG A 241 10.04 -5.52 -2.00
CA ARG A 241 11.28 -4.77 -1.76
C ARG A 241 11.14 -3.38 -2.36
N THR A 242 10.95 -2.39 -1.49
CA THR A 242 10.66 -1.01 -1.85
C THR A 242 11.76 -0.04 -1.41
N VAL A 243 11.59 1.22 -1.78
CA VAL A 243 12.45 2.33 -1.35
C VAL A 243 11.58 3.36 -0.67
N LYS A 244 11.84 3.62 0.62
CA LYS A 244 11.19 4.70 1.36
C LYS A 244 11.50 6.03 0.70
N GLY A 245 10.48 6.86 0.44
CA GLY A 245 10.68 8.15 -0.24
C GLY A 245 10.80 8.06 -1.77
N ARG A 246 10.42 6.93 -2.39
CA ARG A 246 10.60 6.64 -3.82
C ARG A 246 10.11 7.76 -4.75
N GLY A 247 11.01 8.19 -5.64
CA GLY A 247 10.74 9.18 -6.69
C GLY A 247 11.02 10.62 -6.29
N VAL A 248 11.60 10.84 -5.10
CA VAL A 248 12.17 12.11 -4.67
C VAL A 248 13.60 11.84 -4.16
N SER A 249 14.59 12.29 -4.92
CA SER A 249 15.98 11.84 -4.79
C SER A 249 16.58 11.99 -3.40
N PHE A 250 16.29 13.09 -2.70
CA PHE A 250 16.79 13.37 -1.37
C PHE A 250 15.98 12.69 -0.24
N MET A 251 14.85 12.06 -0.58
CA MET A 251 14.03 11.29 0.37
C MET A 251 14.33 9.79 0.31
N GLU A 252 14.83 9.29 -0.83
CA GLU A 252 15.10 7.87 -1.03
C GLU A 252 16.10 7.36 0.00
N HIS A 253 15.75 6.26 0.67
CA HIS A 253 16.56 5.61 1.73
C HIS A 253 16.85 6.48 2.96
N GLN A 254 16.13 7.58 3.17
CA GLN A 254 16.34 8.47 4.32
C GLN A 254 15.29 8.25 5.39
N ALA A 255 15.72 7.83 6.59
CA ALA A 255 14.85 7.54 7.73
C ALA A 255 14.09 8.78 8.21
N ASP A 256 14.73 9.96 8.20
CA ASP A 256 14.16 11.24 8.66
C ASP A 256 12.88 11.62 7.91
N TRP A 257 12.73 11.18 6.66
CA TRP A 257 11.53 11.42 5.86
C TRP A 257 10.34 10.54 6.24
N HIS A 258 10.41 9.90 7.41
CA HIS A 258 9.22 9.23 7.95
C HIS A 258 8.06 10.20 8.21
N GLY A 259 8.34 11.33 8.85
CA GLY A 259 7.34 12.36 9.20
C GLY A 259 7.86 13.79 9.10
N LYS A 260 8.95 14.03 8.37
CA LYS A 260 9.53 15.36 8.19
C LYS A 260 8.63 16.22 7.29
N LYS A 261 8.45 17.50 7.67
CA LYS A 261 7.75 18.49 6.88
C LYS A 261 8.48 18.77 5.56
N LEU A 262 7.73 18.83 4.47
CA LEU A 262 8.24 19.16 3.14
C LEU A 262 7.94 20.62 2.82
N GLU A 263 8.96 21.49 2.78
CA GLU A 263 8.80 22.93 2.56
C GLU A 263 10.03 23.57 1.88
N GLY A 264 9.91 24.84 1.49
CA GLY A 264 11.01 25.64 0.95
C GLY A 264 11.66 25.05 -0.30
N ALA A 265 12.99 25.02 -0.34
CA ALA A 265 13.75 24.51 -1.49
C ALA A 265 13.54 23.01 -1.72
N GLU A 266 13.38 22.21 -0.65
CA GLU A 266 13.08 20.78 -0.73
C GLU A 266 11.74 20.52 -1.45
N LEU A 267 10.70 21.33 -1.18
CA LEU A 267 9.41 21.23 -1.87
C LEU A 267 9.55 21.56 -3.38
N VAL A 268 10.26 22.63 -3.70
CA VAL A 268 10.48 23.01 -5.11
C VAL A 268 11.20 21.91 -5.88
N GLN A 269 12.23 21.32 -5.28
CA GLN A 269 12.97 20.21 -5.88
C GLN A 269 12.07 18.98 -6.04
N ALA A 270 11.35 18.56 -5.00
CA ALA A 270 10.47 17.40 -5.06
C ALA A 270 9.39 17.54 -6.14
N LEU A 271 8.74 18.70 -6.23
CA LEU A 271 7.76 19.01 -7.29
C LEU A 271 8.39 18.95 -8.68
N GLY A 272 9.60 19.47 -8.84
CA GLY A 272 10.35 19.40 -10.09
C GLY A 272 10.62 17.96 -10.52
N GLU A 273 11.08 17.10 -9.61
CA GLU A 273 11.42 15.71 -9.89
C GLU A 273 10.17 14.88 -10.28
N VAL A 274 9.08 14.97 -9.48
CA VAL A 274 7.86 14.20 -9.78
C VAL A 274 7.16 14.68 -11.04
N LYS A 275 7.21 16.00 -11.34
CA LYS A 275 6.68 16.55 -12.57
C LYS A 275 7.48 16.08 -13.79
N ALA A 276 8.81 16.18 -13.74
CA ALA A 276 9.67 15.73 -14.84
C ALA A 276 9.43 14.25 -15.17
N ARG A 277 9.24 13.41 -14.15
CA ARG A 277 8.90 12.00 -14.35
C ARG A 277 7.55 11.81 -15.02
N LEU A 278 6.55 12.57 -14.60
CA LEU A 278 5.20 12.52 -15.18
C LEU A 278 5.24 12.96 -16.65
N ASP A 279 5.85 14.11 -16.94
CA ASP A 279 5.96 14.67 -18.29
C ASP A 279 6.66 13.68 -19.25
N ALA A 280 7.73 13.00 -18.77
CA ALA A 280 8.43 11.98 -19.55
C ALA A 280 7.53 10.78 -19.89
N LEU A 281 6.66 10.35 -18.99
CA LEU A 281 5.71 9.25 -19.24
C LEU A 281 4.56 9.67 -20.15
N GLU A 282 4.08 10.92 -20.05
CA GLU A 282 3.04 11.46 -20.94
C GLU A 282 3.54 11.65 -22.37
N ALA A 283 4.81 12.02 -22.56
CA ALA A 283 5.42 12.18 -23.89
C ALA A 283 5.56 10.86 -24.66
N VAL A 284 5.65 9.70 -23.98
CA VAL A 284 5.80 8.37 -24.60
C VAL A 284 4.44 7.70 -24.84
N ARG A 285 3.34 8.37 -24.51
CA ARG A 285 1.98 7.82 -24.70
C ARG A 285 1.69 7.69 -26.21
N PRO A 286 1.34 6.47 -26.68
CA PRO A 286 1.02 6.25 -28.08
C PRO A 286 -0.30 6.96 -28.50
#